data_21683fa2513eb212ba9b93c26e90e2d0
#
_entry.id   21683fa2513eb212ba9b93c26e90e2d0
#
_cell.length_a   1.000
_cell.length_b   1.000
_cell.length_c   1.000
_cell.angle_alpha   90.00
_cell.angle_beta   90.00
_cell.angle_gamma   90.00
#
_symmetry.space_group_name_H-M   'P 1'
#
loop_
_entity.id
_entity.type
_entity.pdbx_description
1 polymer ?
#
loop_
_entity_poly.entity_id
_entity_poly.type
_entity_poly.pdbx_seq_one_letter_code
_entity_poly.pdbx_strand_id
1 'polypeptide(L)'
;MYKLLLFLKKTDNKEINNLFNHYTLKHLSELSGKEIKAADVESNLLLEEKYSKFCEVSVSSKEEWDTKMNSKAGKELNKHLMNFHQHISVIFINYPD
;
A
#
# COMPACT_ATOMS: atom_id res chain seq x y z
N MET A 1 4.07 -16.66 4.13
CA MET A 1 4.29 -15.20 4.17
C MET A 1 3.07 -14.48 3.59
N TYR A 2 2.55 -13.52 4.30
CA TYR A 2 1.36 -12.76 3.93
C TYR A 2 1.76 -11.35 3.53
N LYS A 3 1.31 -10.87 2.38
CA LYS A 3 1.70 -9.55 1.87
C LYS A 3 0.49 -8.71 1.49
N LEU A 4 0.57 -7.43 1.81
CA LEU A 4 -0.28 -6.40 1.22
C LEU A 4 0.51 -5.77 0.09
N LEU A 5 -0.07 -5.79 -1.11
CA LEU A 5 0.48 -5.11 -2.28
C LEU A 5 -0.41 -3.90 -2.57
N LEU A 6 0.20 -2.74 -2.66
CA LEU A 6 -0.53 -1.49 -2.88
C LEU A 6 0.03 -0.77 -4.09
N PHE A 7 -0.86 -0.45 -5.02
CA PHE A 7 -0.53 0.25 -6.26
C PHE A 7 -1.22 1.61 -6.29
N LEU A 8 -0.48 2.64 -6.64
CA LEU A 8 -1.05 3.96 -6.90
C LEU A 8 -1.44 4.04 -8.38
N LYS A 9 -2.70 4.36 -8.64
CA LYS A 9 -3.18 4.56 -10.01
C LYS A 9 -2.52 5.78 -10.61
N LYS A 10 -2.21 5.71 -11.91
CA LYS A 10 -1.61 6.81 -12.62
C LYS A 10 -2.53 8.03 -12.62
N THR A 11 -1.99 9.18 -12.27
CA THR A 11 -2.73 10.44 -12.21
C THR A 11 -1.80 11.61 -12.44
N ASP A 12 -2.32 12.66 -13.07
CA ASP A 12 -1.61 13.93 -13.21
C ASP A 12 -1.86 14.86 -12.01
N ASN A 13 -2.71 14.46 -11.10
CA ASN A 13 -3.04 15.25 -9.91
C ASN A 13 -1.89 15.19 -8.90
N LYS A 14 -1.18 16.30 -8.76
CA LYS A 14 -0.03 16.42 -7.86
C LYS A 14 -0.43 16.21 -6.40
N GLU A 15 -1.63 16.63 -6.01
CA GLU A 15 -2.12 16.46 -4.65
C GLU A 15 -2.25 14.98 -4.29
N ILE A 16 -2.77 14.18 -5.22
CA ILE A 16 -2.90 12.73 -5.02
C ILE A 16 -1.53 12.07 -4.87
N ASN A 17 -0.59 12.44 -5.73
CA ASN A 17 0.78 11.93 -5.63
C ASN A 17 1.43 12.33 -4.30
N ASN A 18 1.22 13.55 -3.84
CA ASN A 18 1.75 14.03 -2.56
C ASN A 18 1.12 13.29 -1.38
N LEU A 19 -0.19 13.07 -1.41
CA LEU A 19 -0.88 12.31 -0.36
C LEU A 19 -0.33 10.89 -0.26
N PHE A 20 -0.10 10.24 -1.40
CA PHE A 20 0.49 8.91 -1.42
C PHE A 20 1.89 8.93 -0.78
N ASN A 21 2.76 9.82 -1.24
CA ASN A 21 4.14 9.89 -0.77
C ASN A 21 4.26 10.26 0.71
N HIS A 22 3.41 11.14 1.22
CA HIS A 22 3.52 11.69 2.57
C HIS A 22 2.61 11.00 3.59
N TYR A 23 1.42 10.55 3.19
CA TYR A 23 0.48 9.95 4.13
C TYR A 23 0.37 8.44 4.01
N THR A 24 0.20 7.92 2.78
CA THR A 24 0.04 6.48 2.60
C THR A 24 1.30 5.73 3.05
N LEU A 25 2.46 6.15 2.58
CA LEU A 25 3.72 5.52 2.96
C LEU A 25 4.03 5.68 4.44
N LYS A 26 3.68 6.82 5.02
CA LYS A 26 3.87 7.07 6.45
C LYS A 26 3.03 6.10 7.28
N HIS A 27 1.76 5.96 6.97
CA HIS A 27 0.87 5.05 7.71
C HIS A 27 1.32 3.59 7.57
N LEU A 28 1.74 3.17 6.37
CA LEU A 28 2.27 1.83 6.16
C LEU A 28 3.57 1.60 6.93
N SER A 29 4.44 2.60 6.97
CA SER A 29 5.70 2.52 7.72
C SER A 29 5.46 2.40 9.22
N GLU A 30 4.52 3.20 9.76
CA GLU A 30 4.16 3.14 11.17
C GLU A 30 3.57 1.78 11.53
N LEU A 31 2.70 1.24 10.69
CA LEU A 31 2.09 -0.07 10.91
C LEU A 31 3.13 -1.18 10.91
N SER A 32 4.03 -1.17 9.94
CA SER A 32 5.03 -2.22 9.75
C SER A 32 6.21 -2.15 10.73
N GLY A 33 6.45 -0.97 11.30
CA GLY A 33 7.64 -0.72 12.11
C GLY A 33 8.92 -0.58 11.30
N LYS A 34 8.79 -0.46 9.98
CA LYS A 34 9.91 -0.31 9.04
C LYS A 34 9.58 0.81 8.07
N GLU A 35 10.62 1.44 7.51
CA GLU A 35 10.41 2.40 6.44
C GLU A 35 9.91 1.67 5.19
N ILE A 36 8.73 2.02 4.73
CA ILE A 36 8.16 1.49 3.49
C ILE A 36 8.41 2.51 2.39
N LYS A 37 9.09 2.06 1.34
CA LYS A 37 9.40 2.88 0.18
C LYS A 37 8.57 2.43 -1.00
N ALA A 38 8.20 3.37 -1.85
CA ALA A 38 7.51 3.08 -3.08
C ALA A 38 8.49 2.91 -4.23
N ALA A 39 8.23 1.92 -5.08
CA ALA A 39 8.93 1.75 -6.34
C ALA A 39 8.15 2.43 -7.45
N ASP A 40 8.85 2.95 -8.44
CA ASP A 40 8.22 3.44 -9.66
C ASP A 40 7.85 2.26 -10.54
N VAL A 41 6.64 2.30 -11.10
CA VAL A 41 6.23 1.31 -12.10
C VAL A 41 6.73 1.81 -13.45
N GLU A 42 7.78 1.16 -13.96
CA GLU A 42 8.47 1.58 -15.18
C GLU A 42 7.66 1.21 -16.44
N SER A 43 7.19 -0.04 -16.49
CA SER A 43 6.47 -0.52 -17.67
C SER A 43 5.78 -1.85 -17.33
N ASN A 44 4.93 -2.31 -18.26
CA ASN A 44 4.39 -3.66 -18.21
C ASN A 44 4.35 -4.25 -19.63
N LEU A 45 4.17 -5.58 -19.70
CA LEU A 45 4.23 -6.31 -20.98
C LEU A 45 3.10 -5.93 -21.94
N LEU A 46 1.97 -5.46 -21.42
CA LEU A 46 0.81 -5.12 -22.21
C LEU A 46 0.75 -3.62 -22.55
N LEU A 47 1.76 -2.86 -22.13
CA LEU A 47 1.84 -1.41 -22.32
C LEU A 47 0.65 -0.64 -21.72
N GLU A 48 0.00 -1.23 -20.71
CA GLU A 48 -1.07 -0.57 -19.97
C GLU A 48 -0.46 0.32 -18.89
N GLU A 49 -0.80 1.60 -18.91
CA GLU A 49 -0.27 2.58 -17.96
C GLU A 49 -1.29 2.85 -16.84
N LYS A 50 -1.66 1.81 -16.09
CA LYS A 50 -2.66 1.92 -15.03
C LYS A 50 -2.08 2.43 -13.71
N TYR A 51 -0.83 2.10 -13.42
CA TYR A 51 -0.21 2.36 -12.12
C TYR A 51 1.11 3.09 -12.28
N SER A 52 1.40 3.99 -11.33
CA SER A 52 2.65 4.75 -11.31
C SER A 52 3.60 4.35 -10.20
N LYS A 53 3.06 3.86 -9.07
CA LYS A 53 3.84 3.51 -7.90
C LYS A 53 3.38 2.19 -7.31
N PHE A 54 4.30 1.51 -6.64
CA PHE A 54 4.04 0.25 -5.95
C PHE A 54 4.76 0.25 -4.62
N CYS A 55 4.10 -0.28 -3.60
CA CYS A 55 4.77 -0.61 -2.34
C CYS A 55 4.17 -1.89 -1.76
N GLU A 56 4.91 -2.51 -0.83
CA GLU A 56 4.42 -3.73 -0.19
C GLU A 56 4.76 -3.76 1.29
N VAL A 57 3.91 -4.42 2.05
CA VAL A 57 4.15 -4.74 3.46
C VAL A 57 4.08 -6.26 3.60
N SER A 58 5.11 -6.85 4.19
CA SER A 58 5.19 -8.30 4.42
C SER A 58 5.07 -8.60 5.90
N VAL A 59 4.29 -9.60 6.23
CA VAL A 59 4.16 -10.14 7.58
C VAL A 59 4.22 -11.66 7.52
N SER A 60 4.41 -12.31 8.66
CA SER A 60 4.56 -13.76 8.69
C SER A 60 3.27 -14.51 8.39
N SER A 61 2.13 -13.94 8.80
CA SER A 61 0.82 -14.59 8.68
C SER A 61 -0.31 -13.58 8.60
N LYS A 62 -1.48 -14.05 8.19
CA LYS A 62 -2.70 -13.25 8.22
C LYS A 62 -3.05 -12.82 9.64
N GLU A 63 -2.80 -13.68 10.63
CA GLU A 63 -3.07 -13.39 12.03
C GLU A 63 -2.23 -12.21 12.52
N GLU A 64 -0.96 -12.18 12.13
CA GLU A 64 -0.10 -11.04 12.44
C GLU A 64 -0.63 -9.75 11.80
N TRP A 65 -1.07 -9.83 10.55
CA TRP A 65 -1.67 -8.70 9.85
C TRP A 65 -2.90 -8.20 10.60
N ASP A 66 -3.81 -9.11 10.96
CA ASP A 66 -5.04 -8.75 11.67
C ASP A 66 -4.73 -8.08 13.02
N THR A 67 -3.72 -8.57 13.73
CA THR A 67 -3.27 -7.97 14.99
C THR A 67 -2.78 -6.53 14.76
N LYS A 68 -1.98 -6.30 13.74
CA LYS A 68 -1.51 -4.97 13.40
C LYS A 68 -2.66 -4.03 13.01
N MET A 69 -3.65 -4.53 12.26
CA MET A 69 -4.79 -3.73 11.84
C MET A 69 -5.75 -3.36 12.98
N ASN A 70 -5.73 -4.13 14.06
CA ASN A 70 -6.51 -3.82 15.26
C ASN A 70 -5.84 -2.79 16.17
N SER A 71 -4.59 -2.43 15.90
CA SER A 71 -3.88 -1.38 16.63
C SER A 71 -4.37 0.00 16.21
N LYS A 72 -3.98 1.03 16.97
CA LYS A 72 -4.28 2.42 16.62
C LYS A 72 -3.74 2.76 15.24
N ALA A 73 -2.50 2.39 14.95
CA ALA A 73 -1.89 2.63 13.65
C ALA A 73 -2.66 1.92 12.52
N GLY A 74 -3.13 0.70 12.77
CA GLY A 74 -3.94 -0.05 11.79
C GLY A 74 -5.27 0.60 11.50
N LYS A 75 -5.94 1.12 12.52
CA LYS A 75 -7.23 1.81 12.36
C LYS A 75 -7.06 3.11 11.57
N GLU A 76 -5.99 3.86 11.83
CA GLU A 76 -5.69 5.07 11.09
C GLU A 76 -5.36 4.77 9.63
N LEU A 77 -4.58 3.71 9.37
CA LEU A 77 -4.29 3.25 8.01
C LEU A 77 -5.59 2.89 7.28
N ASN A 78 -6.44 2.09 7.91
CA ASN A 78 -7.70 1.66 7.29
C ASN A 78 -8.57 2.86 6.92
N LYS A 79 -8.67 3.85 7.80
CA LYS A 79 -9.43 5.08 7.53
C LYS A 79 -8.85 5.82 6.33
N HIS A 80 -7.52 5.95 6.27
CA HIS A 80 -6.85 6.59 5.14
C HIS A 80 -7.10 5.85 3.83
N LEU A 81 -6.94 4.52 3.83
CA LEU A 81 -7.14 3.70 2.63
C LEU A 81 -8.58 3.79 2.12
N MET A 82 -9.57 3.79 3.03
CA MET A 82 -10.96 3.92 2.63
C MET A 82 -11.24 5.28 1.99
N ASN A 83 -10.67 6.35 2.51
CA ASN A 83 -10.82 7.68 1.94
C ASN A 83 -10.04 7.86 0.63
N PHE A 84 -9.02 7.02 0.41
CA PHE A 84 -8.13 7.10 -0.73
C PHE A 84 -8.38 6.01 -1.77
N HIS A 85 -9.41 5.17 -1.58
CA HIS A 85 -9.63 3.94 -2.35
C HIS A 85 -9.76 4.15 -3.86
N GLN A 86 -10.26 5.30 -4.30
CA GLN A 86 -10.44 5.59 -5.73
C GLN A 86 -9.09 5.71 -6.47
N HIS A 87 -8.01 5.95 -5.73
CA HIS A 87 -6.70 6.25 -6.30
C HIS A 87 -5.72 5.09 -6.21
N ILE A 88 -6.11 4.00 -5.55
CA ILE A 88 -5.23 2.87 -5.28
C ILE A 88 -5.90 1.54 -5.59
N SER A 89 -5.06 0.53 -5.78
CA SER A 89 -5.49 -0.87 -5.76
C SER A 89 -4.72 -1.57 -4.66
N VAL A 90 -5.43 -2.31 -3.81
CA VAL A 90 -4.84 -3.05 -2.69
C VAL A 90 -5.15 -4.52 -2.86
N ILE A 91 -4.11 -5.34 -2.86
CA ILE A 91 -4.22 -6.78 -3.06
C ILE A 91 -3.49 -7.48 -1.92
N PHE A 92 -4.13 -8.50 -1.35
CA PHE A 92 -3.49 -9.38 -0.37
C PHE A 92 -3.09 -10.68 -1.05
N ILE A 93 -1.85 -11.12 -0.80
CA ILE A 93 -1.38 -12.41 -1.29
C ILE A 93 -0.78 -13.22 -0.13
N ASN A 94 -0.86 -14.52 -0.26
CA ASN A 94 -0.29 -15.45 0.71
C ASN A 94 0.55 -16.47 -0.03
N TYR A 95 1.84 -16.53 0.30
CA TYR A 95 2.71 -17.57 -0.22
C TYR A 95 2.53 -18.82 0.65
N PRO A 96 2.08 -19.93 0.09
CA PRO A 96 1.96 -21.16 0.84
C PRO A 96 3.33 -21.69 1.23
N ASP A 97 3.39 -22.34 2.38
CA ASP A 97 4.61 -22.98 2.86
C ASP A 97 4.91 -24.29 2.11
#